data_429853cdbba1178c45d57f7f7a6506c4
#
_entry.id   429853cdbba1178c45d57f7f7a6506c4
#
_cell.length_a   1.000
_cell.length_b   1.000
_cell.length_c   1.000
_cell.angle_alpha   90.00
_cell.angle_beta   90.00
_cell.angle_gamma   90.00
#
_symmetry.space_group_name_H-M   'P 1'
#
loop_
_entity.id
_entity.type
_entity.pdbx_description
1 polymer ?
#
loop_
_entity_poly.entity_id
_entity_poly.type
_entity_poly.pdbx_seq_one_letter_code
_entity_poly.pdbx_strand_id
1 'polypeptide(L)'
;MTLESAVELRYQLTSVKNPERLALDLEGVDLPSIADQLAGKVLPHDPHIGGLRVGRFKPGTVRLVIELKSEVRPQVFTLPPIGDYGHRLVIDLYALVPADPLLALLRQKEAAGAPGSRPGASRKAPSAGDKAPTPRPATIVVDPGHGGEDPGARGRRGTYEKHVTLAVARRLKALIDAEPGMQALLTRDGDYFIPLAERVEKARRVKADLFVSIHADAYLLPHARGSSVFALSERGATSAAAGWLAKRENDADLIGGVNLAVKDRYLAQTLLDLSQTATINDSLKVGRAVLAELGGINTLHKPHVEQAGFAVLKAPDIPSILVETAFISNPEEERKLGNAKYQAELARAILEGIKRYFAANPPTPRPTIAAYEPAALGPPAGRTQAAPL
;
A
#
# COMPACT_ATOMS: atom_id res chain seq x y z
N MET A 1 7.70 12.16 9.50
CA MET A 1 7.22 13.29 10.34
C MET A 1 7.13 14.52 9.47
N THR A 2 6.03 15.26 9.55
CA THR A 2 5.79 16.45 8.71
C THR A 2 5.53 17.67 9.58
N LEU A 3 6.18 18.78 9.26
CA LEU A 3 5.94 20.09 9.86
C LEU A 3 5.32 20.99 8.80
N GLU A 4 4.16 21.56 9.09
CA GLU A 4 3.44 22.46 8.20
C GLU A 4 3.63 23.92 8.61
N SER A 5 3.75 24.81 7.62
CA SER A 5 3.95 26.25 7.82
C SER A 5 3.30 27.07 6.70
N ALA A 6 2.92 28.30 7.00
CA ALA A 6 2.45 29.25 6.00
C ALA A 6 3.56 29.69 5.01
N VAL A 7 4.83 29.56 5.41
CA VAL A 7 6.00 29.91 4.60
C VAL A 7 6.96 28.75 4.53
N GLU A 8 7.83 28.74 3.52
CA GLU A 8 8.87 27.72 3.41
C GLU A 8 9.84 27.79 4.59
N LEU A 9 10.03 26.64 5.27
CA LEU A 9 10.90 26.53 6.44
C LEU A 9 12.35 26.39 6.01
N ARG A 10 13.23 27.25 6.55
CA ARG A 10 14.67 27.06 6.47
C ARG A 10 15.12 26.15 7.60
N TYR A 11 15.91 25.16 7.27
CA TYR A 11 16.33 24.15 8.24
C TYR A 11 17.77 23.72 8.08
N GLN A 12 18.33 23.21 9.16
CA GLN A 12 19.62 22.50 9.19
C GLN A 12 19.47 21.22 10.00
N LEU A 13 19.84 20.08 9.40
CA LEU A 13 19.81 18.78 10.07
C LEU A 13 21.22 18.38 10.51
N THR A 14 21.32 17.89 11.75
CA THR A 14 22.57 17.35 12.32
C THR A 14 22.26 16.00 12.96
N SER A 15 23.00 14.95 12.60
CA SER A 15 22.95 13.64 13.26
C SER A 15 23.94 13.61 14.41
N VAL A 16 23.51 13.16 15.59
CA VAL A 16 24.34 13.04 16.81
C VAL A 16 24.31 11.60 17.26
N LYS A 17 25.48 11.02 17.48
CA LYS A 17 25.66 9.64 17.97
C LYS A 17 25.91 9.62 19.48
N ASN A 18 25.59 8.48 20.09
CA ASN A 18 25.84 8.18 21.51
C ASN A 18 25.15 9.17 22.51
N PRO A 19 23.82 9.13 22.69
CA PRO A 19 22.83 8.30 22.01
C PRO A 19 22.43 8.84 20.64
N GLU A 20 21.88 7.97 19.78
CA GLU A 20 21.42 8.33 18.44
C GLU A 20 20.30 9.37 18.49
N ARG A 21 20.53 10.51 17.87
CA ARG A 21 19.59 11.65 17.81
C ARG A 21 19.71 12.40 16.50
N LEU A 22 18.62 13.00 16.08
CA LEU A 22 18.60 13.99 15.02
C LEU A 22 18.26 15.35 15.64
N ALA A 23 19.09 16.34 15.39
CA ALA A 23 18.83 17.72 15.75
C ALA A 23 18.45 18.50 14.49
N LEU A 24 17.24 19.02 14.45
CA LEU A 24 16.71 19.85 13.35
C LEU A 24 16.58 21.28 13.85
N ASP A 25 17.38 22.18 13.29
CA ASP A 25 17.33 23.60 13.55
C ASP A 25 16.39 24.26 12.54
N LEU A 26 15.40 24.99 13.04
CA LEU A 26 14.38 25.67 12.26
C LEU A 26 14.50 27.17 12.47
N GLU A 27 14.62 27.94 11.40
CA GLU A 27 14.73 29.40 11.44
C GLU A 27 13.36 30.06 11.25
N GLY A 28 13.12 31.17 11.98
CA GLY A 28 11.92 31.98 11.86
C GLY A 28 10.63 31.33 12.37
N VAL A 29 10.77 30.30 13.24
CA VAL A 29 9.66 29.56 13.81
C VAL A 29 9.43 29.94 15.27
N ASP A 30 8.16 29.96 15.69
CA ASP A 30 7.78 30.21 17.06
C ASP A 30 7.78 28.92 17.89
N LEU A 31 8.53 28.93 19.01
CA LEU A 31 8.68 27.77 19.88
C LEU A 31 7.36 27.24 20.45
N PRO A 32 6.43 28.06 21.01
CA PRO A 32 5.16 27.57 21.52
C PRO A 32 4.35 26.81 20.48
N SER A 33 4.26 27.34 19.25
CA SER A 33 3.49 26.72 18.16
C SER A 33 3.96 25.31 17.83
N ILE A 34 5.28 25.04 17.87
CA ILE A 34 5.84 23.71 17.62
C ILE A 34 5.66 22.82 18.84
N ALA A 35 5.90 23.31 20.05
CA ALA A 35 5.82 22.51 21.27
C ALA A 35 4.42 21.93 21.47
N ASP A 36 3.38 22.74 21.28
CA ASP A 36 1.98 22.32 21.41
C ASP A 36 1.59 21.28 20.35
N GLN A 37 2.08 21.44 19.12
CA GLN A 37 1.79 20.51 18.04
C GLN A 37 2.49 19.16 18.18
N LEU A 38 3.65 19.11 18.83
CA LEU A 38 4.46 17.88 18.98
C LEU A 38 4.06 17.07 20.22
N ALA A 39 3.38 17.68 21.20
CA ALA A 39 2.96 16.99 22.39
C ALA A 39 2.06 15.79 22.07
N GLY A 40 2.51 14.58 22.45
CA GLY A 40 1.79 13.33 22.25
C GLY A 40 1.79 12.77 20.80
N LYS A 41 2.58 13.34 19.87
CA LYS A 41 2.65 12.84 18.49
C LYS A 41 3.49 11.59 18.32
N VAL A 42 4.37 11.25 19.26
CA VAL A 42 5.12 10.00 19.22
C VAL A 42 4.23 8.88 19.76
N LEU A 43 3.98 7.88 18.95
CA LEU A 43 3.22 6.70 19.40
C LEU A 43 4.05 5.91 20.42
N PRO A 44 3.44 5.37 21.49
CA PRO A 44 4.16 4.62 22.53
C PRO A 44 4.98 3.44 21.98
N HIS A 45 4.56 2.89 20.85
CA HIS A 45 5.17 1.74 20.19
C HIS A 45 5.86 2.09 18.88
N ASP A 46 6.21 3.36 18.65
CA ASP A 46 6.98 3.74 17.46
C ASP A 46 8.29 2.94 17.41
N PRO A 47 8.61 2.25 16.30
CA PRO A 47 9.79 1.38 16.23
C PRO A 47 11.12 2.15 16.20
N HIS A 48 11.11 3.40 15.81
CA HIS A 48 12.32 4.20 15.54
C HIS A 48 12.48 5.39 16.46
N ILE A 49 11.38 6.05 16.84
CA ILE A 49 11.40 7.28 17.65
C ILE A 49 11.21 6.94 19.12
N GLY A 50 12.16 7.35 19.94
CA GLY A 50 12.11 7.23 21.40
C GLY A 50 11.45 8.42 22.07
N GLY A 51 11.60 9.61 21.51
CA GLY A 51 11.04 10.84 22.02
C GLY A 51 11.30 12.04 21.13
N LEU A 52 10.54 13.12 21.37
CA LEU A 52 10.73 14.41 20.72
C LEU A 52 10.93 15.47 21.80
N ARG A 53 11.90 16.34 21.60
CA ARG A 53 12.14 17.52 22.43
C ARG A 53 12.31 18.74 21.56
N VAL A 54 11.74 19.86 21.99
CA VAL A 54 11.89 21.13 21.29
C VAL A 54 12.36 22.20 22.25
N GLY A 55 13.25 23.07 21.78
CA GLY A 55 13.78 24.16 22.60
C GLY A 55 14.38 25.28 21.77
N ARG A 56 14.61 26.42 22.41
CA ARG A 56 15.31 27.54 21.79
C ARG A 56 16.79 27.24 21.73
N PHE A 57 17.41 27.27 20.54
CA PHE A 57 18.82 26.98 20.34
C PHE A 57 19.66 28.28 20.32
N LYS A 58 19.27 29.23 19.50
CA LYS A 58 19.87 30.57 19.38
C LYS A 58 18.77 31.58 19.01
N PRO A 59 19.03 32.90 19.08
CA PRO A 59 18.06 33.89 18.67
C PRO A 59 17.51 33.59 17.26
N GLY A 60 16.18 33.50 17.13
CA GLY A 60 15.50 33.21 15.84
C GLY A 60 15.55 31.77 15.38
N THR A 61 16.12 30.83 16.16
CA THR A 61 16.22 29.41 15.79
C THR A 61 15.66 28.51 16.89
N VAL A 62 14.74 27.65 16.52
CA VAL A 62 14.17 26.58 17.35
C VAL A 62 14.85 25.29 16.96
N ARG A 63 15.29 24.50 17.93
CA ARG A 63 15.83 23.15 17.73
C ARG A 63 14.84 22.10 18.13
N LEU A 64 14.50 21.23 17.19
CA LEU A 64 13.77 20.00 17.43
C LEU A 64 14.76 18.84 17.50
N VAL A 65 14.72 18.09 18.61
CA VAL A 65 15.56 16.89 18.79
C VAL A 65 14.66 15.66 18.74
N ILE A 66 14.97 14.76 17.82
CA ILE A 66 14.34 13.45 17.68
C ILE A 66 15.26 12.42 18.30
N GLU A 67 14.84 11.81 19.39
CA GLU A 67 15.55 10.71 20.03
C GLU A 67 15.26 9.41 19.30
N LEU A 68 16.29 8.69 18.89
CA LEU A 68 16.16 7.48 18.09
C LEU A 68 16.41 6.23 18.94
N LYS A 69 15.65 5.17 18.69
CA LYS A 69 15.82 3.85 19.29
C LYS A 69 16.85 3.00 18.56
N SER A 70 17.14 3.34 17.30
CA SER A 70 18.10 2.65 16.44
C SER A 70 18.69 3.61 15.44
N GLU A 71 19.80 3.24 14.83
CA GLU A 71 20.42 4.02 13.74
C GLU A 71 19.49 4.06 12.51
N VAL A 72 19.28 5.26 11.97
CA VAL A 72 18.42 5.49 10.80
C VAL A 72 19.16 6.34 9.78
N ARG A 73 18.74 6.25 8.52
CA ARG A 73 19.11 7.19 7.48
C ARG A 73 18.01 8.24 7.32
N PRO A 74 18.21 9.47 7.81
CA PRO A 74 17.23 10.53 7.66
C PRO A 74 17.26 11.09 6.23
N GLN A 75 16.08 11.42 5.72
CA GLN A 75 15.91 12.21 4.51
C GLN A 75 14.97 13.38 4.82
N VAL A 76 15.44 14.61 4.58
CA VAL A 76 14.66 15.82 4.85
C VAL A 76 14.50 16.60 3.56
N PHE A 77 13.28 17.03 3.27
CA PHE A 77 12.95 17.79 2.08
C PHE A 77 11.72 18.67 2.31
N THR A 78 11.54 19.68 1.45
CA THR A 78 10.38 20.57 1.51
C THR A 78 9.39 20.23 0.40
N LEU A 79 8.10 20.43 0.70
CA LEU A 79 7.01 20.33 -0.27
C LEU A 79 6.31 21.68 -0.38
N PRO A 80 5.99 22.12 -1.60
CA PRO A 80 5.20 23.32 -1.83
C PRO A 80 3.75 23.15 -1.36
N PRO A 81 2.99 24.24 -1.20
CA PRO A 81 1.57 24.17 -0.91
C PRO A 81 0.80 23.37 -1.96
N ILE A 82 -0.14 22.53 -1.48
CA ILE A 82 -1.05 21.76 -2.33
C ILE A 82 -2.41 21.59 -1.63
N GLY A 83 -3.51 21.83 -2.33
CA GLY A 83 -4.85 21.76 -1.76
C GLY A 83 -4.99 22.68 -0.55
N ASP A 84 -5.40 22.14 0.58
CA ASP A 84 -5.56 22.86 1.85
C ASP A 84 -4.27 22.92 2.68
N TYR A 85 -3.17 22.34 2.19
CA TYR A 85 -1.89 22.27 2.91
C TYR A 85 -0.97 23.43 2.51
N GLY A 86 -0.29 24.02 3.52
CA GLY A 86 0.77 25.00 3.36
C GLY A 86 2.11 24.36 2.93
N HIS A 87 3.20 25.11 3.13
CA HIS A 87 4.54 24.56 2.98
C HIS A 87 4.80 23.50 4.02
N ARG A 88 5.40 22.37 3.61
CA ARG A 88 5.68 21.25 4.52
C ARG A 88 7.15 20.88 4.48
N LEU A 89 7.73 20.72 5.66
CA LEU A 89 9.05 20.11 5.85
C LEU A 89 8.83 18.67 6.29
N VAL A 90 9.27 17.73 5.47
CA VAL A 90 9.12 16.29 5.69
C VAL A 90 10.43 15.71 6.17
N ILE A 91 10.37 14.86 7.20
CA ILE A 91 11.52 14.13 7.75
C ILE A 91 11.17 12.65 7.70
N ASP A 92 11.77 11.93 6.75
CA ASP A 92 11.64 10.50 6.60
C ASP A 92 12.80 9.80 7.29
N LEU A 93 12.50 8.76 8.04
CA LEU A 93 13.47 7.95 8.78
C LEU A 93 13.48 6.53 8.21
N TYR A 94 14.55 6.17 7.52
CA TYR A 94 14.72 4.83 6.97
C TYR A 94 15.59 3.99 7.89
N ALA A 95 15.12 2.81 8.29
CA ALA A 95 15.94 1.85 9.02
C ALA A 95 17.15 1.45 8.17
N LEU A 96 18.35 1.46 8.75
CA LEU A 96 19.56 1.00 8.06
C LEU A 96 19.55 -0.50 7.83
N VAL A 97 18.90 -1.25 8.74
CA VAL A 97 18.63 -2.67 8.56
C VAL A 97 17.11 -2.81 8.45
N PRO A 98 16.55 -3.05 7.27
CA PRO A 98 15.14 -3.32 7.13
C PRO A 98 14.78 -4.51 8.01
N ALA A 99 13.72 -4.40 8.81
CA ALA A 99 13.15 -5.56 9.48
C ALA A 99 12.73 -6.53 8.37
N ASP A 100 13.46 -7.64 8.20
CA ASP A 100 13.15 -8.63 7.20
C ASP A 100 11.80 -9.30 7.59
N PRO A 101 10.72 -9.05 6.83
CA PRO A 101 9.41 -9.60 7.14
C PRO A 101 9.42 -11.14 7.11
N LEU A 102 10.35 -11.73 6.34
CA LEU A 102 10.53 -13.18 6.26
C LEU A 102 11.15 -13.73 7.54
N LEU A 103 12.13 -13.04 8.11
CA LEU A 103 12.73 -13.37 9.41
C LEU A 103 11.71 -13.22 10.55
N ALA A 104 10.84 -12.21 10.51
CA ALA A 104 9.76 -12.07 11.48
C ALA A 104 8.73 -13.20 11.38
N LEU A 105 8.36 -13.61 10.17
CA LEU A 105 7.48 -14.75 9.92
C LEU A 105 8.10 -16.09 10.30
N LEU A 106 9.40 -16.28 10.07
CA LEU A 106 10.14 -17.47 10.48
C LEU A 106 10.21 -17.57 12.01
N ARG A 107 10.49 -16.48 12.72
CA ARG A 107 10.48 -16.43 14.19
C ARG A 107 9.08 -16.69 14.78
N GLN A 108 8.02 -16.19 14.13
CA GLN A 108 6.65 -16.49 14.52
C GLN A 108 6.30 -17.99 14.31
N LYS A 109 6.76 -18.59 13.22
CA LYS A 109 6.59 -20.03 12.97
C LYS A 109 7.40 -20.89 13.95
N GLU A 110 8.60 -20.49 14.29
CA GLU A 110 9.43 -21.19 15.30
C GLU A 110 8.83 -21.08 16.70
N ALA A 111 8.27 -19.91 17.06
CA ALA A 111 7.59 -19.71 18.33
C ALA A 111 6.23 -20.44 18.43
N ALA A 112 5.57 -20.70 17.29
CA ALA A 112 4.30 -21.44 17.22
C ALA A 112 4.46 -22.95 17.03
N GLY A 113 5.68 -23.44 16.80
CA GLY A 113 5.97 -24.81 16.43
C GLY A 113 6.94 -25.55 17.36
N ALA A 114 6.63 -25.65 18.66
CA ALA A 114 7.24 -26.70 19.49
C ALA A 114 6.15 -27.52 20.17
N PRO A 115 5.90 -28.76 19.69
CA PRO A 115 6.16 -29.90 20.52
C PRO A 115 6.89 -31.02 19.76
N GLY A 116 7.94 -31.52 20.44
CA GLY A 116 8.62 -32.75 20.32
C GLY A 116 8.35 -33.68 19.12
N SER A 117 9.33 -33.83 18.23
CA SER A 117 9.38 -34.96 17.29
C SER A 117 10.71 -35.69 17.44
N ARG A 118 10.61 -36.95 17.81
CA ARG A 118 11.69 -37.91 17.87
C ARG A 118 12.33 -38.17 16.50
N PRO A 119 13.64 -38.43 16.40
CA PRO A 119 14.27 -38.86 15.15
C PRO A 119 14.06 -40.36 14.96
N GLY A 120 13.55 -40.72 13.82
CA GLY A 120 13.56 -42.15 13.41
C GLY A 120 12.35 -42.58 12.60
N ALA A 121 12.39 -42.38 11.28
CA ALA A 121 11.84 -43.37 10.34
C ALA A 121 12.25 -42.93 8.91
N SER A 122 13.05 -43.79 8.29
CA SER A 122 13.36 -43.78 6.85
C SER A 122 12.09 -43.70 6.02
N ARG A 123 11.86 -42.60 5.30
CA ARG A 123 10.78 -42.49 4.32
C ARG A 123 11.30 -42.85 2.93
N LYS A 124 10.81 -43.97 2.41
CA LYS A 124 10.89 -44.34 0.99
C LYS A 124 10.41 -43.15 0.13
N ALA A 125 11.14 -42.87 -0.94
CA ALA A 125 10.73 -41.90 -1.96
C ALA A 125 9.33 -42.26 -2.51
N PRO A 126 8.39 -41.32 -2.61
CA PRO A 126 7.11 -41.58 -3.25
C PRO A 126 7.32 -41.64 -4.77
N SER A 127 6.82 -42.71 -5.38
CA SER A 127 6.68 -42.84 -6.82
C SER A 127 5.87 -41.69 -7.44
N ALA A 128 6.30 -41.23 -8.60
CA ALA A 128 5.59 -40.26 -9.43
C ALA A 128 4.18 -40.79 -9.81
N GLY A 129 3.20 -40.40 -9.02
CA GLY A 129 1.80 -40.49 -9.36
C GLY A 129 1.30 -39.04 -9.51
N ASP A 130 0.81 -38.71 -10.69
CA ASP A 130 0.18 -37.45 -11.02
C ASP A 130 -0.94 -37.10 -10.02
N LYS A 131 -0.58 -36.42 -8.95
CA LYS A 131 -1.57 -35.68 -8.16
C LYS A 131 -1.82 -34.39 -8.89
N ALA A 132 -3.04 -34.22 -9.42
CA ALA A 132 -3.53 -32.95 -9.93
C ALA A 132 -3.13 -31.82 -8.94
N PRO A 133 -2.60 -30.70 -9.40
CA PRO A 133 -2.17 -29.62 -8.52
C PRO A 133 -3.35 -29.19 -7.65
N THR A 134 -3.18 -29.25 -6.35
CA THR A 134 -4.21 -28.82 -5.38
C THR A 134 -4.54 -27.35 -5.65
N PRO A 135 -5.80 -26.97 -5.85
CA PRO A 135 -6.17 -25.58 -6.05
C PRO A 135 -5.70 -24.75 -4.83
N ARG A 136 -4.88 -23.77 -5.07
CA ARG A 136 -4.50 -22.83 -4.02
C ARG A 136 -5.56 -21.74 -3.86
N PRO A 137 -5.70 -21.13 -2.68
CA PRO A 137 -6.59 -19.99 -2.52
C PRO A 137 -6.16 -18.82 -3.40
N ALA A 138 -7.14 -18.11 -3.98
CA ALA A 138 -6.94 -16.84 -4.63
C ALA A 138 -6.53 -15.79 -3.60
N THR A 139 -5.44 -15.07 -3.86
CA THR A 139 -4.95 -14.00 -2.98
C THR A 139 -5.36 -12.66 -3.53
N ILE A 140 -6.23 -11.95 -2.82
CA ILE A 140 -6.74 -10.63 -3.19
C ILE A 140 -6.11 -9.59 -2.27
N VAL A 141 -5.46 -8.57 -2.85
CA VAL A 141 -5.05 -7.39 -2.09
C VAL A 141 -6.12 -6.32 -2.21
N VAL A 142 -6.66 -5.92 -1.08
CA VAL A 142 -7.62 -4.82 -0.98
C VAL A 142 -6.88 -3.60 -0.46
N ASP A 143 -6.94 -2.52 -1.21
CA ASP A 143 -6.24 -1.27 -0.93
C ASP A 143 -7.24 -0.18 -0.52
N PRO A 144 -7.36 0.16 0.77
CA PRO A 144 -8.10 1.33 1.18
C PRO A 144 -7.37 2.59 0.72
N GLY A 145 -7.94 3.36 -0.21
CA GLY A 145 -7.34 4.61 -0.68
C GLY A 145 -7.04 5.59 0.45
N HIS A 146 -6.07 6.48 0.25
CA HIS A 146 -5.66 7.52 1.20
C HIS A 146 -5.14 6.97 2.54
N GLY A 147 -5.17 7.79 3.61
CA GLY A 147 -4.78 7.41 4.97
C GLY A 147 -3.76 8.36 5.59
N GLY A 148 -3.73 8.45 6.91
CA GLY A 148 -2.80 9.32 7.64
C GLY A 148 -2.93 10.78 7.22
N GLU A 149 -1.83 11.33 6.72
CA GLU A 149 -1.73 12.73 6.26
C GLU A 149 -2.59 13.01 5.01
N ASP A 150 -2.90 12.00 4.22
CA ASP A 150 -3.79 12.13 3.08
C ASP A 150 -5.23 11.78 3.49
N PRO A 151 -6.11 12.78 3.68
CA PRO A 151 -7.49 12.54 4.09
C PRO A 151 -8.36 12.01 2.93
N GLY A 152 -7.92 12.14 1.68
CA GLY A 152 -8.74 12.01 0.49
C GLY A 152 -9.76 13.15 0.38
N ALA A 153 -10.85 12.90 -0.29
CA ALA A 153 -11.94 13.84 -0.38
C ALA A 153 -12.66 14.03 0.96
N ARG A 154 -13.24 15.23 1.13
CA ARG A 154 -14.04 15.58 2.29
C ARG A 154 -15.47 15.89 1.89
N GLY A 155 -16.41 15.19 2.50
CA GLY A 155 -17.83 15.47 2.36
C GLY A 155 -18.25 16.74 3.09
N ARG A 156 -19.40 17.29 2.73
CA ARG A 156 -19.92 18.54 3.32
C ARG A 156 -20.27 18.41 4.81
N ARG A 157 -20.49 17.20 5.31
CA ARG A 157 -20.75 16.87 6.72
C ARG A 157 -19.47 16.59 7.50
N GLY A 158 -18.30 16.69 6.86
CA GLY A 158 -17.01 16.45 7.45
C GLY A 158 -16.55 15.00 7.40
N THR A 159 -17.21 14.13 6.66
CA THR A 159 -16.77 12.76 6.43
C THR A 159 -15.50 12.78 5.57
N TYR A 160 -14.44 12.10 6.02
CA TYR A 160 -13.22 11.93 5.24
C TYR A 160 -13.25 10.61 4.48
N GLU A 161 -12.82 10.65 3.24
CA GLU A 161 -12.74 9.50 2.35
C GLU A 161 -11.91 8.37 2.94
N LYS A 162 -10.74 8.65 3.51
CA LYS A 162 -9.84 7.66 4.12
C LYS A 162 -10.52 6.77 5.18
N HIS A 163 -11.53 7.28 5.87
CA HIS A 163 -12.28 6.49 6.87
C HIS A 163 -13.32 5.58 6.20
N VAL A 164 -13.98 6.07 5.15
CA VAL A 164 -14.95 5.30 4.38
C VAL A 164 -14.26 4.14 3.67
N THR A 165 -13.17 4.42 2.97
CA THR A 165 -12.41 3.42 2.21
C THR A 165 -11.89 2.31 3.12
N LEU A 166 -11.35 2.66 4.30
CA LEU A 166 -10.90 1.68 5.30
C LEU A 166 -12.07 0.84 5.84
N ALA A 167 -13.22 1.46 6.08
CA ALA A 167 -14.39 0.75 6.60
C ALA A 167 -14.96 -0.25 5.59
N VAL A 168 -15.04 0.11 4.30
CA VAL A 168 -15.48 -0.79 3.22
C VAL A 168 -14.45 -1.89 3.00
N ALA A 169 -13.16 -1.56 2.93
CA ALA A 169 -12.09 -2.52 2.70
C ALA A 169 -11.99 -3.58 3.80
N ARG A 170 -12.16 -3.22 5.07
CA ARG A 170 -12.20 -4.17 6.19
C ARG A 170 -13.37 -5.15 6.08
N ARG A 171 -14.56 -4.67 5.67
CA ARG A 171 -15.73 -5.51 5.42
C ARG A 171 -15.51 -6.44 4.24
N LEU A 172 -14.96 -5.92 3.15
CA LEU A 172 -14.61 -6.71 1.98
C LEU A 172 -13.62 -7.81 2.33
N LYS A 173 -12.55 -7.48 3.07
CA LYS A 173 -11.60 -8.48 3.55
C LYS A 173 -12.29 -9.58 4.36
N ALA A 174 -13.11 -9.21 5.33
CA ALA A 174 -13.82 -10.20 6.16
C ALA A 174 -14.73 -11.13 5.34
N LEU A 175 -15.38 -10.59 4.32
CA LEU A 175 -16.21 -11.38 3.42
C LEU A 175 -15.39 -12.30 2.51
N ILE A 176 -14.25 -11.83 1.97
CA ILE A 176 -13.35 -12.65 1.16
C ILE A 176 -12.75 -13.78 1.98
N ASP A 177 -12.30 -13.50 3.21
CA ASP A 177 -11.70 -14.53 4.09
C ASP A 177 -12.71 -15.60 4.53
N ALA A 178 -14.01 -15.29 4.49
CA ALA A 178 -15.07 -16.25 4.74
C ALA A 178 -15.41 -17.15 3.52
N GLU A 179 -14.94 -16.78 2.32
CA GLU A 179 -15.18 -17.55 1.08
C GLU A 179 -14.15 -18.68 0.94
N PRO A 180 -14.62 -19.94 0.73
CA PRO A 180 -13.72 -21.05 0.47
C PRO A 180 -12.82 -20.80 -0.74
N GLY A 181 -11.52 -21.03 -0.58
CA GLY A 181 -10.55 -20.87 -1.66
C GLY A 181 -10.16 -19.42 -1.98
N MET A 182 -10.46 -18.47 -1.08
CA MET A 182 -10.03 -17.07 -1.19
C MET A 182 -9.38 -16.59 0.11
N GLN A 183 -8.50 -15.60 0.01
CA GLN A 183 -7.92 -14.88 1.15
C GLN A 183 -7.66 -13.44 0.77
N ALA A 184 -7.79 -12.52 1.72
CA ALA A 184 -7.54 -11.12 1.49
C ALA A 184 -6.47 -10.53 2.41
N LEU A 185 -5.68 -9.61 1.85
CA LEU A 185 -4.71 -8.79 2.57
C LEU A 185 -5.03 -7.33 2.34
N LEU A 186 -4.94 -6.52 3.40
CA LEU A 186 -5.07 -5.06 3.29
C LEU A 186 -3.69 -4.43 3.06
N THR A 187 -3.63 -3.39 2.23
CA THR A 187 -2.41 -2.57 2.14
C THR A 187 -2.19 -1.80 3.44
N ARG A 188 -3.26 -1.24 4.03
CA ARG A 188 -3.29 -0.65 5.37
C ARG A 188 -4.50 -1.14 6.16
N ASP A 189 -4.31 -1.35 7.44
CA ASP A 189 -5.35 -1.77 8.39
C ASP A 189 -5.69 -0.69 9.43
N GLY A 190 -5.03 0.46 9.34
CA GLY A 190 -5.18 1.63 10.22
C GLY A 190 -5.24 2.94 9.44
N ASP A 191 -5.28 4.06 10.18
CA ASP A 191 -5.21 5.40 9.62
C ASP A 191 -3.76 5.87 9.55
N TYR A 192 -3.03 5.39 8.53
CA TYR A 192 -1.69 5.82 8.16
C TYR A 192 -1.54 5.84 6.64
N PHE A 193 -0.67 6.71 6.16
CA PHE A 193 -0.39 6.86 4.73
C PHE A 193 0.57 5.76 4.25
N ILE A 194 0.33 5.30 3.03
CA ILE A 194 1.25 4.41 2.28
C ILE A 194 1.43 5.00 0.89
N PRO A 195 2.67 5.24 0.44
CA PRO A 195 2.96 5.67 -0.91
C PRO A 195 2.37 4.75 -1.98
N LEU A 196 1.92 5.33 -3.10
CA LEU A 196 1.24 4.56 -4.16
C LEU A 196 2.09 3.39 -4.69
N ALA A 197 3.39 3.63 -4.88
CA ALA A 197 4.32 2.59 -5.32
C ALA A 197 4.44 1.44 -4.31
N GLU A 198 4.42 1.73 -2.99
CA GLU A 198 4.50 0.70 -1.95
C GLU A 198 3.23 -0.15 -1.88
N ARG A 199 2.04 0.41 -2.20
CA ARG A 199 0.79 -0.36 -2.29
C ARG A 199 0.90 -1.44 -3.34
N VAL A 200 1.40 -1.06 -4.54
CA VAL A 200 1.68 -1.99 -5.64
C VAL A 200 2.71 -3.04 -5.23
N GLU A 201 3.80 -2.60 -4.61
CA GLU A 201 4.86 -3.52 -4.18
C GLU A 201 4.39 -4.52 -3.13
N LYS A 202 3.55 -4.11 -2.16
CA LYS A 202 2.92 -5.02 -1.20
C LYS A 202 2.12 -6.11 -1.91
N ALA A 203 1.32 -5.76 -2.93
CA ALA A 203 0.58 -6.74 -3.71
C ALA A 203 1.50 -7.72 -4.44
N ARG A 204 2.60 -7.24 -5.01
CA ARG A 204 3.58 -8.07 -5.73
C ARG A 204 4.35 -9.00 -4.79
N ARG A 205 4.76 -8.51 -3.60
CA ARG A 205 5.46 -9.34 -2.59
C ARG A 205 4.63 -10.55 -2.15
N VAL A 206 3.32 -10.38 -1.98
CA VAL A 206 2.42 -11.49 -1.62
C VAL A 206 1.97 -12.30 -2.84
N LYS A 207 2.43 -11.92 -4.04
CA LYS A 207 2.03 -12.53 -5.30
C LYS A 207 0.51 -12.56 -5.44
N ALA A 208 -0.15 -11.42 -5.26
CA ALA A 208 -1.59 -11.31 -5.38
C ALA A 208 -2.10 -11.77 -6.75
N ASP A 209 -3.30 -12.31 -6.78
CA ASP A 209 -4.00 -12.68 -8.02
C ASP A 209 -4.92 -11.56 -8.50
N LEU A 210 -5.22 -10.62 -7.60
CA LEU A 210 -6.04 -9.44 -7.88
C LEU A 210 -5.69 -8.32 -6.89
N PHE A 211 -5.67 -7.09 -7.40
CA PHE A 211 -5.56 -5.87 -6.61
C PHE A 211 -6.83 -5.02 -6.79
N VAL A 212 -7.44 -4.61 -5.67
CA VAL A 212 -8.67 -3.80 -5.66
C VAL A 212 -8.48 -2.60 -4.77
N SER A 213 -8.34 -1.41 -5.36
CA SER A 213 -8.30 -0.14 -4.63
C SER A 213 -9.71 0.40 -4.43
N ILE A 214 -10.02 0.83 -3.21
CA ILE A 214 -11.35 1.30 -2.80
C ILE A 214 -11.28 2.80 -2.55
N HIS A 215 -12.13 3.56 -3.23
CA HIS A 215 -12.23 5.00 -3.17
C HIS A 215 -13.69 5.49 -3.01
N ALA A 216 -13.87 6.76 -2.68
CA ALA A 216 -15.16 7.44 -2.58
C ALA A 216 -14.97 8.94 -2.81
N ASP A 217 -14.43 9.30 -3.96
CA ASP A 217 -13.89 10.63 -4.26
C ASP A 217 -14.95 11.74 -4.33
N ALA A 218 -14.49 12.97 -4.41
CA ALA A 218 -15.30 14.14 -4.72
C ALA A 218 -15.23 14.46 -6.21
N TYR A 219 -16.36 14.83 -6.78
CA TYR A 219 -16.42 15.34 -8.14
C TYR A 219 -16.71 16.84 -8.15
N LEU A 220 -16.29 17.54 -9.22
CA LEU A 220 -16.47 18.98 -9.38
C LEU A 220 -17.93 19.40 -9.32
N LEU A 221 -18.84 18.55 -9.79
CA LEU A 221 -20.28 18.80 -9.80
C LEU A 221 -20.94 18.14 -8.59
N PRO A 222 -21.57 18.92 -7.69
CA PRO A 222 -22.15 18.36 -6.44
C PRO A 222 -23.33 17.41 -6.65
N HIS A 223 -23.87 17.32 -7.87
CA HIS A 223 -24.91 16.37 -8.24
C HIS A 223 -24.37 15.06 -8.84
N ALA A 224 -23.04 14.95 -9.04
CA ALA A 224 -22.44 13.69 -9.45
C ALA A 224 -22.79 12.62 -8.42
N ARG A 225 -23.16 11.44 -8.91
CA ARG A 225 -23.55 10.30 -8.07
C ARG A 225 -23.26 8.99 -8.79
N GLY A 226 -23.25 7.94 -8.01
CA GLY A 226 -23.14 6.59 -8.52
C GLY A 226 -21.74 6.02 -8.41
N SER A 227 -21.67 4.72 -8.60
CA SER A 227 -20.42 3.98 -8.57
C SER A 227 -19.73 3.96 -9.93
N SER A 228 -18.40 3.88 -9.93
CA SER A 228 -17.58 3.70 -11.13
C SER A 228 -16.49 2.66 -10.86
N VAL A 229 -15.99 2.04 -11.93
CA VAL A 229 -14.81 1.17 -11.85
C VAL A 229 -13.82 1.59 -12.92
N PHE A 230 -12.56 1.64 -12.54
CA PHE A 230 -11.45 2.05 -13.40
C PHE A 230 -10.41 0.94 -13.50
N ALA A 231 -9.79 0.87 -14.68
CA ALA A 231 -8.60 0.07 -14.94
C ALA A 231 -7.47 0.95 -15.47
N LEU A 232 -6.26 0.43 -15.48
CA LEU A 232 -5.10 1.14 -16.03
C LEU A 232 -5.24 1.39 -17.53
N SER A 233 -4.80 2.54 -18.00
CA SER A 233 -4.49 2.83 -19.39
C SER A 233 -3.11 3.45 -19.51
N GLU A 234 -2.33 2.97 -20.45
CA GLU A 234 -1.04 3.55 -20.85
C GLU A 234 -1.18 4.55 -21.99
N ARG A 235 -2.28 4.50 -22.72
CA ARG A 235 -2.52 5.29 -23.95
C ARG A 235 -3.36 6.54 -23.74
N GLY A 236 -3.54 6.96 -22.48
CA GLY A 236 -4.39 8.09 -22.09
C GLY A 236 -5.71 7.67 -21.46
N ALA A 237 -6.51 8.64 -21.03
CA ALA A 237 -7.77 8.41 -20.36
C ALA A 237 -8.92 8.21 -21.34
N THR A 238 -9.89 7.36 -21.00
CA THR A 238 -11.11 7.11 -21.81
C THR A 238 -12.07 8.30 -21.78
N SER A 239 -11.97 9.17 -20.76
CA SER A 239 -12.72 10.40 -20.66
C SER A 239 -11.90 11.49 -19.95
N ALA A 240 -12.27 12.75 -20.16
CA ALA A 240 -11.66 13.87 -19.42
C ALA A 240 -11.85 13.73 -17.91
N ALA A 241 -13.00 13.19 -17.47
CA ALA A 241 -13.30 12.92 -16.07
C ALA A 241 -12.36 11.87 -15.49
N ALA A 242 -12.15 10.74 -16.20
CA ALA A 242 -11.21 9.70 -15.79
C ALA A 242 -9.77 10.22 -15.72
N GLY A 243 -9.35 11.07 -16.67
CA GLY A 243 -8.04 11.69 -16.66
C GLY A 243 -7.83 12.65 -15.49
N TRP A 244 -8.85 13.45 -15.18
CA TRP A 244 -8.83 14.35 -14.03
C TRP A 244 -8.75 13.57 -12.70
N LEU A 245 -9.58 12.53 -12.56
CA LEU A 245 -9.58 11.68 -11.39
C LEU A 245 -8.21 11.01 -11.18
N ALA A 246 -7.65 10.39 -12.24
CA ALA A 246 -6.34 9.75 -12.14
C ALA A 246 -5.22 10.74 -11.75
N LYS A 247 -5.28 11.98 -12.25
CA LYS A 247 -4.33 13.01 -11.81
C LYS A 247 -4.46 13.30 -10.33
N ARG A 248 -5.69 13.47 -9.84
CA ARG A 248 -5.97 13.77 -8.45
C ARG A 248 -5.50 12.64 -7.53
N GLU A 249 -5.83 11.40 -7.87
CA GLU A 249 -5.40 10.23 -7.12
C GLU A 249 -3.86 10.06 -7.12
N ASN A 250 -3.21 10.39 -8.23
CA ASN A 250 -1.74 10.36 -8.31
C ASN A 250 -1.09 11.47 -7.47
N ASP A 251 -1.78 12.58 -7.19
CA ASP A 251 -1.28 13.64 -6.33
C ASP A 251 -1.31 13.25 -4.83
N ALA A 252 -1.91 12.10 -4.47
CA ALA A 252 -1.93 11.56 -3.09
C ALA A 252 -0.52 11.43 -2.49
N ASP A 253 0.47 11.04 -3.28
CA ASP A 253 1.87 10.96 -2.83
C ASP A 253 2.44 12.32 -2.42
N LEU A 254 2.06 13.41 -3.12
CA LEU A 254 2.44 14.77 -2.72
C LEU A 254 1.74 15.18 -1.42
N ILE A 255 0.46 14.83 -1.26
CA ILE A 255 -0.32 15.12 -0.05
C ILE A 255 0.25 14.32 1.13
N GLY A 256 0.55 13.04 0.92
CA GLY A 256 1.14 12.14 1.91
C GLY A 256 2.61 12.43 2.25
N GLY A 257 3.25 13.40 1.58
CA GLY A 257 4.60 13.82 1.89
C GLY A 257 5.70 12.99 1.24
N VAL A 258 5.46 12.32 0.11
CA VAL A 258 6.45 11.53 -0.62
C VAL A 258 7.41 12.43 -1.40
N ASN A 259 8.72 12.15 -1.32
CA ASN A 259 9.73 12.85 -2.13
C ASN A 259 9.77 12.34 -3.56
N LEU A 260 9.07 13.02 -4.48
CA LEU A 260 9.06 12.67 -5.90
C LEU A 260 10.37 13.02 -6.65
N ALA A 261 11.28 13.79 -6.05
CA ALA A 261 12.59 14.09 -6.65
C ALA A 261 13.54 12.89 -6.61
N VAL A 262 13.35 11.97 -5.69
CA VAL A 262 13.99 10.66 -5.69
C VAL A 262 13.26 9.81 -6.73
N LYS A 263 13.69 9.92 -8.00
CA LYS A 263 13.21 9.03 -9.06
C LYS A 263 13.44 7.60 -8.62
N ASP A 264 12.36 6.93 -8.27
CA ASP A 264 12.40 5.54 -7.90
C ASP A 264 12.84 4.76 -9.14
N ARG A 265 14.06 4.19 -9.09
CA ARG A 265 14.62 3.38 -10.19
C ARG A 265 13.74 2.17 -10.52
N TYR A 266 12.83 1.82 -9.62
CA TYR A 266 11.86 0.73 -9.79
C TYR A 266 10.79 1.05 -10.85
N LEU A 267 10.35 2.30 -11.01
CA LEU A 267 9.40 2.69 -12.06
C LEU A 267 10.00 2.68 -13.46
N ALA A 268 11.33 2.81 -13.58
CA ALA A 268 12.02 2.85 -14.88
C ALA A 268 12.31 1.45 -15.46
N GLN A 269 12.14 0.37 -14.70
CA GLN A 269 12.57 -0.98 -15.09
C GLN A 269 11.41 -1.89 -15.53
N THR A 270 10.17 -1.38 -15.58
CA THR A 270 8.99 -2.18 -15.94
C THR A 270 8.55 -1.93 -17.38
N LEU A 271 9.45 -2.12 -18.31
CA LEU A 271 9.13 -2.22 -19.75
C LEU A 271 9.09 -3.70 -20.14
N LEU A 272 7.92 -4.33 -19.96
CA LEU A 272 7.59 -5.61 -20.56
C LEU A 272 6.19 -5.52 -21.17
N ASP A 273 6.12 -4.91 -22.34
CA ASP A 273 4.91 -4.49 -23.07
C ASP A 273 3.84 -5.57 -23.31
N LEU A 274 4.19 -6.84 -23.41
CA LEU A 274 3.21 -7.90 -23.72
C LEU A 274 2.49 -8.43 -22.49
N SER A 275 3.15 -8.50 -21.35
CA SER A 275 2.56 -8.95 -20.08
C SER A 275 1.51 -7.95 -19.59
N GLN A 276 1.77 -6.66 -19.72
CA GLN A 276 0.92 -5.59 -19.25
C GLN A 276 -0.41 -5.50 -20.02
N THR A 277 -0.39 -5.74 -21.36
CA THR A 277 -1.63 -5.78 -22.16
C THR A 277 -2.58 -6.89 -21.70
N ALA A 278 -2.07 -8.09 -21.40
CA ALA A 278 -2.86 -9.20 -20.88
C ALA A 278 -3.47 -8.86 -19.50
N THR A 279 -2.66 -8.28 -18.61
CA THR A 279 -3.05 -7.86 -17.26
C THR A 279 -4.12 -6.77 -17.32
N ILE A 280 -4.01 -5.78 -18.21
CA ILE A 280 -5.04 -4.76 -18.42
C ILE A 280 -6.34 -5.38 -18.90
N ASN A 281 -6.29 -6.35 -19.83
CA ASN A 281 -7.48 -7.05 -20.30
C ASN A 281 -8.18 -7.83 -19.17
N ASP A 282 -7.42 -8.46 -18.30
CA ASP A 282 -7.97 -9.14 -17.11
C ASP A 282 -8.54 -8.13 -16.11
N SER A 283 -7.89 -6.98 -15.92
CA SER A 283 -8.42 -5.87 -15.12
C SER A 283 -9.78 -5.39 -15.67
N LEU A 284 -9.93 -5.28 -16.98
CA LEU A 284 -11.21 -4.93 -17.62
C LEU A 284 -12.29 -6.00 -17.42
N LYS A 285 -11.92 -7.29 -17.37
CA LYS A 285 -12.89 -8.38 -17.10
C LYS A 285 -13.40 -8.32 -15.67
N VAL A 286 -12.49 -8.24 -14.69
CA VAL A 286 -12.89 -8.12 -13.28
C VAL A 286 -13.62 -6.81 -13.02
N GLY A 287 -13.19 -5.70 -13.62
CA GLY A 287 -13.86 -4.41 -13.52
C GLY A 287 -15.31 -4.46 -14.01
N ARG A 288 -15.57 -5.10 -15.14
CA ARG A 288 -16.94 -5.30 -15.65
C ARG A 288 -17.80 -6.14 -14.71
N ALA A 289 -17.24 -7.20 -14.15
CA ALA A 289 -17.97 -8.05 -13.21
C ALA A 289 -18.34 -7.28 -11.93
N VAL A 290 -17.42 -6.52 -11.36
CA VAL A 290 -17.66 -5.68 -10.18
C VAL A 290 -18.65 -4.55 -10.48
N LEU A 291 -18.49 -3.86 -11.62
CA LEU A 291 -19.38 -2.77 -12.02
C LEU A 291 -20.84 -3.26 -12.18
N ALA A 292 -21.04 -4.44 -12.74
CA ALA A 292 -22.37 -5.03 -12.90
C ALA A 292 -23.06 -5.28 -11.54
N GLU A 293 -22.33 -5.79 -10.54
CA GLU A 293 -22.87 -6.02 -9.20
C GLU A 293 -23.17 -4.70 -8.46
N LEU A 294 -22.28 -3.68 -8.60
CA LEU A 294 -22.53 -2.35 -8.06
C LEU A 294 -23.78 -1.71 -8.65
N GLY A 295 -24.06 -1.95 -9.93
CA GLY A 295 -25.29 -1.49 -10.60
C GLY A 295 -26.57 -2.06 -10.01
N GLY A 296 -26.50 -3.19 -9.30
CA GLY A 296 -27.62 -3.78 -8.59
C GLY A 296 -27.99 -3.06 -7.27
N ILE A 297 -27.06 -2.31 -6.70
CA ILE A 297 -27.24 -1.64 -5.39
C ILE A 297 -27.17 -0.12 -5.46
N ASN A 298 -26.54 0.44 -6.49
CA ASN A 298 -26.38 1.87 -6.68
C ASN A 298 -26.54 2.26 -8.15
N THR A 299 -26.85 3.53 -8.41
CA THR A 299 -26.72 4.08 -9.76
C THR A 299 -25.27 3.98 -10.22
N LEU A 300 -25.04 3.65 -11.46
CA LEU A 300 -23.70 3.74 -12.04
C LEU A 300 -23.46 5.13 -12.59
N HIS A 301 -22.30 5.73 -12.26
CA HIS A 301 -21.89 7.00 -12.85
C HIS A 301 -21.61 6.83 -14.35
N LYS A 302 -20.95 5.72 -14.69
CA LYS A 302 -20.75 5.28 -16.07
C LYS A 302 -21.15 3.82 -16.21
N PRO A 303 -21.81 3.43 -17.31
CA PRO A 303 -22.27 2.04 -17.52
C PRO A 303 -21.15 1.09 -17.96
N HIS A 304 -19.91 1.56 -18.07
CA HIS A 304 -18.75 0.79 -18.51
C HIS A 304 -17.53 1.13 -17.63
N VAL A 305 -16.57 0.22 -17.61
CA VAL A 305 -15.27 0.44 -16.97
C VAL A 305 -14.52 1.52 -17.73
N GLU A 306 -14.10 2.56 -17.02
CA GLU A 306 -13.24 3.61 -17.57
C GLU A 306 -11.76 3.27 -17.36
N GLN A 307 -10.88 3.94 -18.10
CA GLN A 307 -9.45 3.72 -18.02
C GLN A 307 -8.70 5.05 -17.96
N ALA A 308 -7.66 5.11 -17.12
CA ALA A 308 -6.71 6.22 -17.07
C ALA A 308 -5.38 5.80 -16.43
N GLY A 309 -4.43 6.74 -16.35
CA GLY A 309 -3.07 6.50 -15.87
C GLY A 309 -2.94 6.49 -14.34
N PHE A 310 -3.75 5.70 -13.63
CA PHE A 310 -3.68 5.57 -12.17
C PHE A 310 -2.36 4.92 -11.73
N ALA A 311 -1.57 5.62 -10.91
CA ALA A 311 -0.28 5.13 -10.43
C ALA A 311 -0.43 3.86 -9.58
N VAL A 312 -1.47 3.79 -8.75
CA VAL A 312 -1.75 2.64 -7.88
C VAL A 312 -2.13 1.36 -8.63
N LEU A 313 -2.52 1.46 -9.90
CA LEU A 313 -2.88 0.32 -10.74
C LEU A 313 -1.72 -0.18 -11.64
N LYS A 314 -0.52 0.36 -11.49
CA LYS A 314 0.65 0.03 -12.35
C LYS A 314 1.36 -1.27 -11.93
N ALA A 315 0.63 -2.30 -11.53
CA ALA A 315 1.19 -3.64 -11.36
C ALA A 315 1.23 -4.35 -12.73
N PRO A 316 2.41 -4.69 -13.29
CA PRO A 316 2.47 -5.26 -14.64
C PRO A 316 1.98 -6.70 -14.72
N ASP A 317 1.93 -7.37 -13.58
CA ASP A 317 1.71 -8.81 -13.41
C ASP A 317 0.47 -9.15 -12.57
N ILE A 318 -0.30 -8.14 -12.13
CA ILE A 318 -1.49 -8.34 -11.30
C ILE A 318 -2.67 -7.57 -11.89
N PRO A 319 -3.78 -8.25 -12.25
CA PRO A 319 -5.02 -7.56 -12.60
C PRO A 319 -5.43 -6.59 -11.49
N SER A 320 -5.67 -5.33 -11.85
CA SER A 320 -5.84 -4.24 -10.87
C SER A 320 -7.01 -3.35 -11.26
N ILE A 321 -7.89 -3.06 -10.32
CA ILE A 321 -9.01 -2.13 -10.50
C ILE A 321 -9.06 -1.11 -9.36
N LEU A 322 -9.60 0.07 -9.67
CA LEU A 322 -10.00 1.07 -8.70
C LEU A 322 -11.52 1.20 -8.72
N VAL A 323 -12.13 1.10 -7.56
CA VAL A 323 -13.58 1.16 -7.37
C VAL A 323 -13.94 2.44 -6.65
N GLU A 324 -14.58 3.36 -7.38
CA GLU A 324 -15.28 4.49 -6.79
C GLU A 324 -16.65 4.00 -6.29
N THR A 325 -16.79 3.90 -4.99
CA THR A 325 -18.00 3.35 -4.38
C THR A 325 -19.20 4.29 -4.51
N ALA A 326 -18.97 5.60 -4.41
CA ALA A 326 -19.91 6.70 -4.59
C ALA A 326 -19.14 8.03 -4.48
N PHE A 327 -19.78 9.17 -4.76
CA PHE A 327 -19.14 10.48 -4.63
C PHE A 327 -19.43 11.12 -3.26
N ILE A 328 -18.40 11.24 -2.41
CA ILE A 328 -18.54 11.84 -1.06
C ILE A 328 -18.93 13.32 -1.10
N SER A 329 -18.68 14.02 -2.23
CA SER A 329 -19.12 15.39 -2.46
C SER A 329 -20.63 15.54 -2.58
N ASN A 330 -21.36 14.46 -2.90
CA ASN A 330 -22.82 14.42 -2.95
C ASN A 330 -23.38 14.18 -1.54
N PRO A 331 -24.22 15.09 -0.97
CA PRO A 331 -24.70 14.96 0.40
C PRO A 331 -25.55 13.71 0.69
N GLU A 332 -26.24 13.19 -0.31
CA GLU A 332 -27.03 11.95 -0.17
C GLU A 332 -26.12 10.73 -0.14
N GLU A 333 -25.10 10.70 -1.00
CA GLU A 333 -24.11 9.62 -1.03
C GLU A 333 -23.20 9.66 0.17
N GLU A 334 -22.75 10.84 0.63
CA GLU A 334 -22.02 11.00 1.88
C GLU A 334 -22.75 10.35 3.07
N ARG A 335 -24.06 10.60 3.17
CA ARG A 335 -24.88 9.99 4.22
C ARG A 335 -24.94 8.46 4.09
N LYS A 336 -25.06 7.93 2.88
CA LYS A 336 -25.02 6.48 2.63
C LYS A 336 -23.65 5.90 2.96
N LEU A 337 -22.55 6.53 2.50
CA LEU A 337 -21.19 6.11 2.76
C LEU A 337 -20.85 6.07 4.25
N GLY A 338 -21.46 6.93 5.07
CA GLY A 338 -21.36 6.88 6.53
C GLY A 338 -22.18 5.75 7.18
N ASN A 339 -23.03 5.04 6.44
CA ASN A 339 -23.90 3.99 6.97
C ASN A 339 -23.25 2.61 6.86
N ALA A 340 -23.10 1.94 8.01
CA ALA A 340 -22.47 0.62 8.10
C ALA A 340 -23.16 -0.47 7.25
N LYS A 341 -24.49 -0.40 7.08
CA LYS A 341 -25.26 -1.35 6.25
C LYS A 341 -24.93 -1.15 4.78
N TYR A 342 -24.91 0.10 4.32
CA TYR A 342 -24.57 0.42 2.93
C TYR A 342 -23.11 0.05 2.58
N GLN A 343 -22.16 0.30 3.51
CA GLN A 343 -20.77 -0.15 3.37
C GLN A 343 -20.66 -1.67 3.23
N ALA A 344 -21.51 -2.43 3.96
CA ALA A 344 -21.55 -3.89 3.84
C ALA A 344 -22.19 -4.35 2.51
N GLU A 345 -23.18 -3.62 2.00
CA GLU A 345 -23.78 -3.88 0.68
C GLU A 345 -22.75 -3.64 -0.44
N LEU A 346 -21.99 -2.53 -0.38
CA LEU A 346 -20.88 -2.25 -1.29
C LEU A 346 -19.83 -3.36 -1.27
N ALA A 347 -19.37 -3.74 -0.08
CA ALA A 347 -18.36 -4.80 0.08
C ALA A 347 -18.87 -6.14 -0.50
N ARG A 348 -20.12 -6.49 -0.29
CA ARG A 348 -20.73 -7.71 -0.85
C ARG A 348 -20.82 -7.65 -2.37
N ALA A 349 -21.25 -6.54 -2.95
CA ALA A 349 -21.31 -6.39 -4.40
C ALA A 349 -19.92 -6.53 -5.05
N ILE A 350 -18.88 -5.92 -4.43
CA ILE A 350 -17.51 -6.07 -4.91
C ILE A 350 -17.07 -7.54 -4.83
N LEU A 351 -17.35 -8.24 -3.71
CA LEU A 351 -17.03 -9.67 -3.57
C LEU A 351 -17.72 -10.52 -4.64
N GLU A 352 -19.02 -10.32 -4.88
CA GLU A 352 -19.74 -11.12 -5.90
C GLU A 352 -19.16 -10.89 -7.30
N GLY A 353 -18.74 -9.67 -7.64
CA GLY A 353 -18.01 -9.39 -8.86
C GLY A 353 -16.67 -10.13 -8.94
N ILE A 354 -15.92 -10.15 -7.85
CA ILE A 354 -14.63 -10.88 -7.74
C ILE A 354 -14.87 -12.40 -7.90
N LYS A 355 -15.87 -12.96 -7.23
CA LYS A 355 -16.23 -14.38 -7.34
C LYS A 355 -16.59 -14.77 -8.78
N ARG A 356 -17.40 -13.94 -9.43
CA ARG A 356 -17.80 -14.13 -10.83
C ARG A 356 -16.59 -14.11 -11.77
N TYR A 357 -15.64 -13.22 -11.53
CA TYR A 357 -14.38 -13.18 -12.28
C TYR A 357 -13.56 -14.48 -12.08
N PHE A 358 -13.30 -14.90 -10.84
CA PHE A 358 -12.50 -16.08 -10.56
C PHE A 358 -13.18 -17.40 -10.95
N ALA A 359 -14.50 -17.45 -11.02
CA ALA A 359 -15.22 -18.61 -11.55
C ALA A 359 -14.90 -18.84 -13.04
N ALA A 360 -14.66 -17.77 -13.80
CA ALA A 360 -14.30 -17.84 -15.23
C ALA A 360 -12.77 -17.83 -15.45
N ASN A 361 -12.00 -17.34 -14.48
CA ASN A 361 -10.53 -17.14 -14.57
C ASN A 361 -9.88 -17.65 -13.27
N PRO A 362 -9.85 -18.98 -13.02
CA PRO A 362 -9.29 -19.53 -11.80
C PRO A 362 -7.80 -19.20 -11.66
N PRO A 363 -7.30 -19.00 -10.41
CA PRO A 363 -5.90 -18.70 -10.17
C PRO A 363 -5.00 -19.81 -10.72
N THR A 364 -3.98 -19.43 -11.50
CA THR A 364 -3.02 -20.38 -12.04
C THR A 364 -2.26 -21.10 -10.91
N PRO A 365 -2.12 -22.44 -10.95
CA PRO A 365 -1.26 -23.15 -10.03
C PRO A 365 0.16 -22.59 -10.11
N ARG A 366 0.72 -22.17 -8.98
CA ARG A 366 2.13 -21.77 -8.93
C ARG A 366 2.98 -23.02 -8.90
N PRO A 367 4.05 -23.13 -9.73
CA PRO A 367 4.99 -24.22 -9.59
C PRO A 367 5.52 -24.15 -8.16
N THR A 368 5.36 -25.26 -7.42
CA THR A 368 6.07 -25.47 -6.17
C THR A 368 7.53 -25.54 -6.59
N ILE A 369 8.32 -24.52 -6.31
CA ILE A 369 9.77 -24.64 -6.39
C ILE A 369 10.09 -25.69 -5.33
N ALA A 370 10.30 -26.94 -5.77
CA ALA A 370 10.92 -27.94 -4.94
C ALA A 370 12.21 -27.30 -4.42
N ALA A 371 12.40 -27.28 -3.11
CA ALA A 371 13.57 -26.70 -2.49
C ALA A 371 14.79 -27.14 -3.30
N TYR A 372 15.48 -26.20 -3.91
CA TYR A 372 16.75 -26.44 -4.55
C TYR A 372 17.70 -26.83 -3.42
N GLU A 373 17.85 -28.14 -3.18
CA GLU A 373 18.96 -28.63 -2.40
C GLU A 373 20.21 -28.37 -3.23
N PRO A 374 21.14 -27.52 -2.76
CA PRO A 374 22.40 -27.38 -3.46
C PRO A 374 23.06 -28.76 -3.45
N ALA A 375 23.29 -29.31 -4.65
CA ALA A 375 24.02 -30.54 -4.80
C ALA A 375 25.31 -30.45 -3.98
N ALA A 376 25.47 -31.33 -3.02
CA ALA A 376 26.68 -31.42 -2.20
C ALA A 376 27.88 -31.49 -3.15
N LEU A 377 28.71 -30.47 -3.14
CA LEU A 377 29.99 -30.48 -3.82
C LEU A 377 30.77 -31.66 -3.24
N GLY A 378 30.94 -32.73 -4.02
CA GLY A 378 31.78 -33.86 -3.67
C GLY A 378 33.19 -33.37 -3.29
N PRO A 379 33.91 -34.13 -2.44
CA PRO A 379 35.23 -33.72 -1.99
C PRO A 379 36.16 -33.54 -3.19
N PRO A 380 37.11 -32.57 -3.15
CA PRO A 380 38.02 -32.32 -4.25
C PRO A 380 38.89 -33.57 -4.51
N ALA A 381 38.94 -33.95 -5.79
CA ALA A 381 39.76 -35.06 -6.24
C ALA A 381 41.21 -34.87 -5.77
N GLY A 382 41.75 -35.92 -5.12
CA GLY A 382 43.06 -35.94 -4.53
C GLY A 382 44.17 -35.65 -5.55
N ARG A 383 45.12 -34.78 -5.17
CA ARG A 383 46.36 -34.52 -5.88
C ARG A 383 47.20 -35.82 -5.84
N THR A 384 47.44 -36.39 -7.01
CA THR A 384 48.49 -37.42 -7.20
C THR A 384 49.86 -36.79 -6.91
N GLN A 385 50.52 -37.31 -5.89
CA GLN A 385 51.92 -37.04 -5.61
C GLN A 385 52.78 -37.62 -6.76
N ALA A 386 53.59 -36.77 -7.42
CA ALA A 386 54.67 -37.25 -8.27
C ALA A 386 55.86 -37.69 -7.40
N ALA A 387 56.38 -38.90 -7.67
CA ALA A 387 57.55 -39.44 -7.03
C ALA A 387 58.85 -38.74 -7.56
N PRO A 388 59.90 -38.61 -6.75
CA PRO A 388 61.13 -38.00 -7.19
C PRO A 388 62.01 -38.99 -7.96
N LEU A 389 62.71 -38.51 -8.99
CA LEU A 389 63.99 -38.99 -9.47
C LEU A 389 65.08 -38.03 -9.11
#